data_2eeff11a0d40fdc5101577ae2e80e650
#
_entry.id   2eeff11a0d40fdc5101577ae2e80e650
#
_cell.length_a   1.000
_cell.length_b   1.000
_cell.length_c   1.000
_cell.angle_alpha   90.00
_cell.angle_beta   90.00
_cell.angle_gamma   90.00
#
_symmetry.space_group_name_H-M   'P 1'
#
loop_
_entity.id
_entity.type
_entity.pdbx_description
1 polymer ?
#
loop_
_entity_poly.entity_id
_entity_poly.type
_entity_poly.pdbx_seq_one_letter_code
_entity_poly.pdbx_strand_id
1 'polypeptide(L)'
;ATESNLEKVLNILKAMAPVAVMIDEADAFLGDRDSVGDSGTSSRVFAQIANFMGNTDYRGKIIWFLITCRPDLLPIDLKRQGRAEEHLALFYPETAEDRIDLFRTLQKKLDIKVKDFSLSDVFKGIKFDMSGADIEAILVRAKMCASMDNRAIVTREDLDSTIRDFVPPAYPYEIELQNLVAVLECTSREMVPAKYQKMERSKLAAEIQELKQLLGEK
;
A
#
# COMPACT_ATOMS: atom_id res chain seq x y z
N ALA A 1 -3.88 11.79 -28.80
CA ALA A 1 -2.50 11.84 -28.30
C ALA A 1 -2.25 10.74 -27.23
N THR A 2 -3.12 10.58 -26.24
CA THR A 2 -2.93 9.63 -25.13
C THR A 2 -2.98 8.16 -25.58
N GLU A 3 -3.96 7.79 -26.39
CA GLU A 3 -4.11 6.42 -26.92
C GLU A 3 -2.90 5.98 -27.76
N SER A 4 -2.42 6.86 -28.66
CA SER A 4 -1.23 6.57 -29.49
C SER A 4 0.05 6.45 -28.66
N ASN A 5 0.17 7.19 -27.55
CA ASN A 5 1.30 7.07 -26.65
C ASN A 5 1.23 5.77 -25.86
N LEU A 6 0.04 5.36 -25.38
CA LEU A 6 -0.14 4.07 -24.74
C LEU A 6 0.22 2.91 -25.67
N GLU A 7 -0.23 2.95 -26.92
CA GLU A 7 0.12 1.91 -27.90
C GLU A 7 1.63 1.78 -28.11
N LYS A 8 2.36 2.91 -28.14
CA LYS A 8 3.82 2.88 -28.19
C LYS A 8 4.42 2.22 -26.95
N VAL A 9 3.91 2.57 -25.75
CA VAL A 9 4.37 1.94 -24.49
C VAL A 9 4.12 0.45 -24.51
N LEU A 10 2.92 0.00 -24.89
CA LEU A 10 2.60 -1.41 -24.98
C LEU A 10 3.49 -2.16 -25.99
N ASN A 11 3.82 -1.53 -27.11
CA ASN A 11 4.75 -2.12 -28.09
C ASN A 11 6.18 -2.19 -27.57
N ILE A 12 6.63 -1.21 -26.77
CA ILE A 12 7.92 -1.26 -26.07
C ILE A 12 7.93 -2.42 -25.09
N LEU A 13 6.89 -2.59 -24.27
CA LEU A 13 6.79 -3.71 -23.30
C LEU A 13 6.86 -5.07 -24.00
N LYS A 14 6.22 -5.22 -25.18
CA LYS A 14 6.33 -6.44 -25.98
C LYS A 14 7.79 -6.73 -26.40
N ALA A 15 8.48 -5.69 -26.83
CA ALA A 15 9.87 -5.80 -27.31
C ALA A 15 10.86 -6.06 -26.15
N MET A 16 10.56 -5.57 -24.93
CA MET A 16 11.40 -5.71 -23.75
C MET A 16 11.18 -7.04 -23.01
N ALA A 17 10.14 -7.79 -23.32
CA ALA A 17 9.80 -9.02 -22.58
C ALA A 17 10.99 -9.99 -22.48
N PRO A 18 11.27 -10.62 -21.30
CA PRO A 18 10.45 -10.58 -20.10
C PRO A 18 10.61 -9.27 -19.29
N VAL A 19 9.50 -8.73 -18.79
CA VAL A 19 9.50 -7.44 -18.06
C VAL A 19 8.44 -7.44 -16.95
N ALA A 20 8.71 -6.72 -15.86
CA ALA A 20 7.74 -6.41 -14.82
C ALA A 20 7.27 -4.96 -14.99
N VAL A 21 5.96 -4.75 -14.98
CA VAL A 21 5.31 -3.45 -15.08
C VAL A 21 4.67 -3.13 -13.74
N MET A 22 4.99 -1.97 -13.18
CA MET A 22 4.40 -1.50 -11.94
C MET A 22 3.58 -0.25 -12.22
N ILE A 23 2.32 -0.27 -11.82
CA ILE A 23 1.41 0.88 -11.86
C ILE A 23 1.07 1.24 -10.43
N ASP A 24 1.60 2.36 -9.96
CA ASP A 24 1.27 2.92 -8.66
C ASP A 24 0.01 3.80 -8.75
N GLU A 25 -0.72 3.93 -7.65
CA GLU A 25 -2.03 4.61 -7.61
C GLU A 25 -2.97 4.10 -8.72
N ALA A 26 -3.05 2.78 -8.87
CA ALA A 26 -3.75 2.14 -9.97
C ALA A 26 -5.26 2.49 -10.02
N ASP A 27 -5.88 2.74 -8.86
CA ASP A 27 -7.27 3.24 -8.76
C ASP A 27 -7.44 4.64 -9.37
N ALA A 28 -6.48 5.54 -9.19
CA ALA A 28 -6.51 6.86 -9.79
C ALA A 28 -6.29 6.80 -11.32
N PHE A 29 -5.50 5.85 -11.79
CA PHE A 29 -5.17 5.70 -13.21
C PHE A 29 -6.19 4.85 -13.98
N LEU A 30 -6.70 3.77 -13.38
CA LEU A 30 -7.53 2.74 -14.01
C LEU A 30 -8.96 2.67 -13.43
N GLY A 31 -9.25 3.42 -12.36
CA GLY A 31 -10.55 3.40 -11.69
C GLY A 31 -11.69 3.91 -12.56
N ASP A 32 -12.91 3.47 -12.24
CA ASP A 32 -14.12 3.97 -12.88
C ASP A 32 -14.31 5.45 -12.57
N ARG A 33 -14.29 6.26 -13.61
CA ARG A 33 -14.63 7.69 -13.53
C ARG A 33 -15.98 7.91 -14.15
N ASP A 34 -17.02 7.81 -13.34
CA ASP A 34 -18.39 8.30 -13.68
C ASP A 34 -18.47 9.83 -13.73
N SER A 35 -17.38 10.50 -14.17
CA SER A 35 -17.40 11.95 -14.27
C SER A 35 -18.01 12.36 -15.62
N VAL A 36 -19.13 13.04 -15.52
CA VAL A 36 -19.77 13.80 -16.60
C VAL A 36 -18.73 14.76 -17.17
N GLY A 37 -18.13 14.42 -18.35
CA GLY A 37 -17.16 15.27 -19.03
C GLY A 37 -15.93 14.56 -19.57
N ASP A 38 -15.69 13.29 -19.25
CA ASP A 38 -14.58 12.53 -19.86
C ASP A 38 -14.93 12.14 -21.31
N SER A 39 -14.08 12.51 -22.25
CA SER A 39 -14.23 12.30 -23.70
C SER A 39 -14.17 10.82 -24.14
N GLY A 40 -14.45 9.85 -23.27
CA GLY A 40 -14.31 8.42 -23.55
C GLY A 40 -12.86 7.95 -23.74
N THR A 41 -11.88 8.83 -23.54
CA THR A 41 -10.46 8.51 -23.70
C THR A 41 -10.00 7.59 -22.58
N SER A 42 -10.42 7.83 -21.34
CA SER A 42 -10.06 6.99 -20.20
C SER A 42 -10.60 5.57 -20.34
N SER A 43 -11.86 5.41 -20.78
CA SER A 43 -12.44 4.08 -21.04
C SER A 43 -11.70 3.31 -22.15
N ARG A 44 -11.20 4.00 -23.18
CA ARG A 44 -10.43 3.35 -24.24
C ARG A 44 -9.02 2.98 -23.80
N VAL A 45 -8.36 3.84 -23.03
CA VAL A 45 -7.05 3.56 -22.42
C VAL A 45 -7.16 2.34 -21.50
N PHE A 46 -8.18 2.32 -20.63
CA PHE A 46 -8.48 1.18 -19.78
C PHE A 46 -8.69 -0.12 -20.58
N ALA A 47 -9.54 -0.08 -21.61
CA ALA A 47 -9.84 -1.24 -22.43
C ALA A 47 -8.57 -1.80 -23.14
N GLN A 48 -7.67 -0.93 -23.60
CA GLN A 48 -6.40 -1.33 -24.20
C GLN A 48 -5.50 -2.06 -23.18
N ILE A 49 -5.36 -1.50 -21.97
CA ILE A 49 -4.56 -2.12 -20.91
C ILE A 49 -5.16 -3.45 -20.47
N ALA A 50 -6.47 -3.49 -20.21
CA ALA A 50 -7.17 -4.70 -19.79
C ALA A 50 -7.09 -5.83 -20.84
N ASN A 51 -7.20 -5.50 -22.13
CA ASN A 51 -7.04 -6.45 -23.21
C ASN A 51 -5.60 -6.93 -23.33
N PHE A 52 -4.63 -6.04 -23.16
CA PHE A 52 -3.22 -6.40 -23.21
C PHE A 52 -2.83 -7.32 -22.04
N MET A 53 -3.28 -7.03 -20.83
CA MET A 53 -3.06 -7.90 -19.66
C MET A 53 -3.68 -9.30 -19.85
N GLY A 54 -4.86 -9.36 -20.47
CA GLY A 54 -5.55 -10.61 -20.75
C GLY A 54 -4.98 -11.43 -21.93
N ASN A 55 -4.01 -10.90 -22.69
CA ASN A 55 -3.44 -11.59 -23.84
C ASN A 55 -2.52 -12.72 -23.42
N THR A 56 -2.89 -13.95 -23.79
CA THR A 56 -2.17 -15.17 -23.45
C THR A 56 -0.76 -15.27 -24.06
N ASP A 57 -0.48 -14.55 -25.14
CA ASP A 57 0.84 -14.55 -25.80
C ASP A 57 1.95 -13.97 -24.91
N TYR A 58 1.56 -13.11 -23.97
CA TYR A 58 2.47 -12.45 -23.03
C TYR A 58 2.42 -13.02 -21.62
N ARG A 59 1.61 -14.04 -21.37
CA ARG A 59 1.53 -14.73 -20.08
C ARG A 59 2.88 -15.35 -19.73
N GLY A 60 3.37 -15.09 -18.52
CA GLY A 60 4.70 -15.50 -18.07
C GLY A 60 5.87 -14.69 -18.65
N LYS A 61 5.60 -13.72 -19.54
CA LYS A 61 6.61 -12.83 -20.11
C LYS A 61 6.48 -11.40 -19.60
N ILE A 62 5.27 -10.96 -19.29
CA ILE A 62 4.99 -9.64 -18.70
C ILE A 62 4.23 -9.85 -17.40
N ILE A 63 4.81 -9.36 -16.30
CA ILE A 63 4.19 -9.41 -14.97
C ILE A 63 3.69 -8.01 -14.62
N TRP A 64 2.44 -7.92 -14.16
CA TRP A 64 1.81 -6.66 -13.78
C TRP A 64 1.67 -6.56 -12.27
N PHE A 65 2.11 -5.45 -11.71
CA PHE A 65 1.88 -5.05 -10.32
C PHE A 65 1.00 -3.81 -10.31
N LEU A 66 -0.24 -3.94 -9.86
CA LEU A 66 -1.14 -2.83 -9.62
C LEU A 66 -1.11 -2.51 -8.14
N ILE A 67 -0.65 -1.33 -7.77
CA ILE A 67 -0.53 -0.89 -6.37
C ILE A 67 -1.62 0.13 -6.12
N THR A 68 -2.41 -0.08 -5.08
CA THR A 68 -3.51 0.81 -4.69
C THR A 68 -3.85 0.67 -3.22
N CYS A 69 -4.31 1.76 -2.61
CA CYS A 69 -4.94 1.75 -1.28
C CYS A 69 -6.46 1.49 -1.36
N ARG A 70 -7.05 1.56 -2.56
CA ARG A 70 -8.49 1.44 -2.79
C ARG A 70 -8.80 0.46 -3.92
N PRO A 71 -8.60 -0.85 -3.68
CA PRO A 71 -8.86 -1.88 -4.70
C PRO A 71 -10.33 -1.98 -5.08
N ASP A 72 -11.26 -1.51 -4.25
CA ASP A 72 -12.70 -1.42 -4.55
C ASP A 72 -13.02 -0.45 -5.70
N LEU A 73 -12.16 0.55 -5.94
CA LEU A 73 -12.31 1.50 -7.03
C LEU A 73 -11.76 0.98 -8.37
N LEU A 74 -11.05 -0.15 -8.36
CA LEU A 74 -10.58 -0.78 -9.60
C LEU A 74 -11.73 -1.57 -10.25
N PRO A 75 -11.92 -1.42 -11.58
CA PRO A 75 -12.93 -2.19 -12.31
C PRO A 75 -12.76 -3.69 -12.15
N ILE A 76 -13.88 -4.40 -11.98
CA ILE A 76 -13.90 -5.84 -11.80
C ILE A 76 -13.24 -6.59 -12.97
N ASP A 77 -13.26 -6.00 -14.15
CA ASP A 77 -12.61 -6.57 -15.33
C ASP A 77 -11.09 -6.72 -15.21
N LEU A 78 -10.42 -5.90 -14.41
CA LEU A 78 -9.00 -6.08 -14.12
C LEU A 78 -8.74 -7.19 -13.11
N LYS A 79 -9.68 -7.43 -12.20
CA LYS A 79 -9.57 -8.38 -11.09
C LYS A 79 -9.94 -9.82 -11.47
N ARG A 80 -10.29 -10.05 -12.75
CA ARG A 80 -10.64 -11.39 -13.25
C ARG A 80 -9.41 -12.28 -13.42
N GLN A 81 -9.65 -13.59 -13.36
CA GLN A 81 -8.69 -14.62 -13.69
C GLN A 81 -8.02 -14.36 -15.06
N GLY A 82 -6.71 -14.52 -15.12
CA GLY A 82 -5.90 -14.23 -16.30
C GLY A 82 -5.50 -12.77 -16.48
N ARG A 83 -5.79 -11.90 -15.50
CA ARG A 83 -5.34 -10.50 -15.43
C ARG A 83 -4.66 -10.24 -14.09
N ALA A 84 -5.15 -9.32 -13.27
CA ALA A 84 -4.67 -9.12 -11.90
C ALA A 84 -5.45 -10.05 -10.94
N GLU A 85 -5.18 -11.33 -11.00
CA GLU A 85 -5.92 -12.38 -10.29
C GLU A 85 -5.46 -12.63 -8.85
N GLU A 86 -4.24 -12.24 -8.53
CA GLU A 86 -3.66 -12.35 -7.19
C GLU A 86 -3.76 -11.01 -6.47
N HIS A 87 -4.55 -10.98 -5.40
CA HIS A 87 -4.73 -9.78 -4.58
C HIS A 87 -4.01 -9.95 -3.25
N LEU A 88 -2.90 -9.25 -3.09
CA LEU A 88 -2.06 -9.28 -1.90
C LEU A 88 -2.32 -8.03 -1.08
N ALA A 89 -2.77 -8.21 0.14
CA ALA A 89 -3.02 -7.12 1.07
C ALA A 89 -1.83 -6.90 2.01
N LEU A 90 -1.39 -5.65 2.14
CA LEU A 90 -0.34 -5.25 3.08
C LEU A 90 -0.97 -4.36 4.16
N PHE A 91 -0.83 -4.79 5.42
CA PHE A 91 -1.37 -4.08 6.59
C PHE A 91 -0.26 -3.44 7.40
N TYR A 92 -0.64 -2.62 8.36
CA TYR A 92 0.28 -2.10 9.35
C TYR A 92 0.87 -3.24 10.20
N PRO A 93 2.12 -3.11 10.68
CA PRO A 93 2.73 -4.10 11.55
C PRO A 93 1.91 -4.25 12.85
N GLU A 94 1.39 -5.46 13.10
CA GLU A 94 0.49 -5.73 14.24
C GLU A 94 1.27 -5.91 15.54
N THR A 95 2.39 -6.64 15.48
CA THR A 95 3.17 -7.01 16.66
C THR A 95 4.38 -6.08 16.87
N ALA A 96 4.94 -6.14 18.10
CA ALA A 96 6.20 -5.44 18.38
C ALA A 96 7.36 -6.01 17.54
N GLU A 97 7.33 -7.31 17.27
CA GLU A 97 8.31 -8.01 16.44
C GLU A 97 8.25 -7.49 14.99
N ASP A 98 7.06 -7.37 14.40
CA ASP A 98 6.89 -6.83 13.04
C ASP A 98 7.42 -5.40 12.94
N ARG A 99 7.14 -4.57 13.96
CA ARG A 99 7.63 -3.19 14.03
C ARG A 99 9.15 -3.13 14.13
N ILE A 100 9.77 -4.04 14.89
CA ILE A 100 11.22 -4.14 15.02
C ILE A 100 11.86 -4.56 13.69
N ASP A 101 11.30 -5.53 13.00
CA ASP A 101 11.84 -6.01 11.74
C ASP A 101 11.74 -4.93 10.64
N LEU A 102 10.62 -4.21 10.61
CA LEU A 102 10.45 -3.06 9.73
C LEU A 102 11.42 -1.93 10.08
N PHE A 103 11.58 -1.60 11.37
CA PHE A 103 12.56 -0.62 11.85
C PHE A 103 13.98 -0.97 11.40
N ARG A 104 14.41 -2.23 11.57
CA ARG A 104 15.75 -2.69 11.15
C ARG A 104 15.94 -2.60 9.64
N THR A 105 14.89 -2.94 8.89
CA THR A 105 14.90 -2.83 7.42
C THR A 105 15.07 -1.38 6.98
N LEU A 106 14.30 -0.46 7.58
CA LEU A 106 14.40 0.97 7.32
C LEU A 106 15.73 1.56 7.78
N GLN A 107 16.22 1.15 8.97
CA GLN A 107 17.54 1.53 9.47
C GLN A 107 18.65 1.20 8.47
N LYS A 108 18.60 -0.01 7.90
CA LYS A 108 19.57 -0.46 6.88
C LYS A 108 19.41 0.32 5.57
N LYS A 109 18.17 0.50 5.11
CA LYS A 109 17.84 1.26 3.88
C LYS A 109 18.36 2.70 3.93
N LEU A 110 18.23 3.34 5.10
CA LEU A 110 18.60 4.75 5.30
C LEU A 110 20.04 4.95 5.78
N ASP A 111 20.81 3.88 5.95
CA ASP A 111 22.16 3.89 6.51
C ASP A 111 22.26 4.67 7.85
N ILE A 112 21.29 4.47 8.74
CA ILE A 112 21.25 5.13 10.05
C ILE A 112 21.88 4.21 11.09
N LYS A 113 22.91 4.72 11.77
CA LYS A 113 23.57 4.00 12.86
C LYS A 113 22.79 4.19 14.15
N VAL A 114 22.36 3.11 14.75
CA VAL A 114 21.65 3.08 16.04
C VAL A 114 22.51 2.32 17.04
N LYS A 115 22.65 2.86 18.26
CA LYS A 115 23.34 2.19 19.36
C LYS A 115 22.62 0.88 19.72
N ASP A 116 23.37 -0.10 20.22
CA ASP A 116 22.81 -1.37 20.64
C ASP A 116 22.00 -1.20 21.94
N PHE A 117 20.70 -1.50 21.89
CA PHE A 117 19.75 -1.55 23.01
C PHE A 117 18.53 -2.38 22.64
N SER A 118 17.70 -2.70 23.64
CA SER A 118 16.47 -3.48 23.45
C SER A 118 15.40 -2.67 22.69
N LEU A 119 15.23 -2.91 21.38
CA LEU A 119 14.13 -2.37 20.60
C LEU A 119 12.76 -2.90 21.08
N SER A 120 12.73 -4.11 21.65
CA SER A 120 11.50 -4.70 22.19
C SER A 120 10.90 -3.83 23.30
N ASP A 121 11.76 -3.25 24.17
CA ASP A 121 11.29 -2.38 25.25
C ASP A 121 10.76 -1.03 24.72
N VAL A 122 11.30 -0.57 23.60
CA VAL A 122 10.83 0.65 22.91
C VAL A 122 9.45 0.41 22.30
N PHE A 123 9.30 -0.63 21.47
CA PHE A 123 8.08 -0.86 20.70
C PHE A 123 6.92 -1.45 21.49
N LYS A 124 7.17 -2.21 22.58
CA LYS A 124 6.12 -2.71 23.46
C LYS A 124 5.34 -1.62 24.20
N GLY A 125 5.94 -0.45 24.39
CA GLY A 125 5.30 0.70 25.05
C GLY A 125 4.36 1.49 24.15
N ILE A 126 4.37 1.26 22.84
CA ILE A 126 3.59 2.01 21.86
C ILE A 126 2.18 1.42 21.76
N LYS A 127 1.17 2.27 22.04
CA LYS A 127 -0.25 1.89 22.12
C LYS A 127 -1.07 2.29 20.88
N PHE A 128 -0.45 2.87 19.87
CA PHE A 128 -1.10 3.28 18.62
C PHE A 128 -0.55 2.50 17.43
N ASP A 129 -1.36 2.40 16.39
CA ASP A 129 -0.96 1.77 15.14
C ASP A 129 0.05 2.67 14.40
N MET A 130 1.05 2.04 13.80
CA MET A 130 2.12 2.72 13.07
C MET A 130 2.26 2.14 11.68
N SER A 131 2.25 3.00 10.68
CA SER A 131 2.63 2.63 9.33
C SER A 131 4.16 2.50 9.18
N GLY A 132 4.61 1.94 8.07
CA GLY A 132 6.04 1.95 7.73
C GLY A 132 6.59 3.38 7.60
N ALA A 133 5.79 4.31 7.07
CA ALA A 133 6.15 5.72 6.96
C ALA A 133 6.30 6.39 8.33
N ASP A 134 5.46 6.04 9.30
CA ASP A 134 5.57 6.57 10.68
C ASP A 134 6.88 6.09 11.34
N ILE A 135 7.21 4.81 11.19
CA ILE A 135 8.46 4.24 11.71
C ILE A 135 9.67 4.90 11.03
N GLU A 136 9.61 5.12 9.71
CA GLU A 136 10.64 5.83 8.96
C GLU A 136 10.80 7.29 9.47
N ALA A 137 9.69 8.00 9.66
CA ALA A 137 9.69 9.37 10.16
C ALA A 137 10.30 9.48 11.57
N ILE A 138 9.96 8.56 12.48
CA ILE A 138 10.54 8.49 13.82
C ILE A 138 12.05 8.26 13.74
N LEU A 139 12.50 7.32 12.92
CA LEU A 139 13.91 7.01 12.77
C LEU A 139 14.71 8.20 12.20
N VAL A 140 14.16 8.90 11.19
CA VAL A 140 14.77 10.09 10.60
C VAL A 140 14.82 11.23 11.61
N ARG A 141 13.74 11.48 12.37
CA ARG A 141 13.73 12.51 13.43
C ARG A 141 14.72 12.20 14.53
N ALA A 142 14.82 10.96 15.00
CA ALA A 142 15.82 10.55 15.98
C ALA A 142 17.24 10.76 15.46
N LYS A 143 17.50 10.51 14.17
CA LYS A 143 18.77 10.83 13.53
C LYS A 143 19.05 12.33 13.51
N MET A 144 18.05 13.16 13.27
CA MET A 144 18.18 14.61 13.31
C MET A 144 18.55 15.08 14.73
N CYS A 145 17.88 14.58 15.78
CA CYS A 145 18.21 14.88 17.18
C CYS A 145 19.66 14.53 17.51
N ALA A 146 20.11 13.31 17.16
CA ALA A 146 21.50 12.92 17.36
C ALA A 146 22.48 13.87 16.63
N SER A 147 22.15 14.29 15.41
CA SER A 147 22.99 15.19 14.62
C SER A 147 23.07 16.60 15.21
N MET A 148 21.97 17.11 15.79
CA MET A 148 21.96 18.42 16.49
C MET A 148 22.89 18.41 17.71
N ASP A 149 23.06 17.24 18.34
CA ASP A 149 24.01 17.04 19.45
C ASP A 149 25.42 16.63 18.96
N ASN A 150 25.72 16.81 17.66
CA ASN A 150 26.99 16.43 17.04
C ASN A 150 27.31 14.93 17.19
N ARG A 151 26.30 14.07 17.27
CA ARG A 151 26.44 12.61 17.33
C ARG A 151 26.08 11.95 15.99
N ALA A 152 26.86 10.95 15.59
CA ALA A 152 26.60 10.17 14.39
C ALA A 152 25.68 8.97 14.63
N ILE A 153 25.46 8.59 15.90
CA ILE A 153 24.78 7.39 16.33
C ILE A 153 23.54 7.78 17.13
N VAL A 154 22.40 7.23 16.73
CA VAL A 154 21.11 7.39 17.42
C VAL A 154 21.15 6.57 18.71
N THR A 155 20.76 7.16 19.82
CA THR A 155 20.64 6.49 21.13
C THR A 155 19.17 6.12 21.41
N ARG A 156 18.97 5.38 22.50
CA ARG A 156 17.63 5.04 22.99
C ARG A 156 16.85 6.31 23.36
N GLU A 157 17.54 7.27 24.00
CA GLU A 157 16.95 8.53 24.45
C GLU A 157 16.41 9.36 23.27
N ASP A 158 17.13 9.35 22.13
CA ASP A 158 16.68 10.01 20.91
C ASP A 158 15.38 9.39 20.39
N LEU A 159 15.30 8.05 20.35
CA LEU A 159 14.07 7.34 19.92
C LEU A 159 12.92 7.55 20.90
N ASP A 160 13.16 7.37 22.20
CA ASP A 160 12.13 7.54 23.24
C ASP A 160 11.57 8.98 23.23
N SER A 161 12.44 9.97 23.02
CA SER A 161 12.03 11.39 22.92
C SER A 161 11.18 11.61 21.66
N THR A 162 11.64 11.11 20.51
CA THR A 162 10.93 11.26 19.24
C THR A 162 9.57 10.56 19.27
N ILE A 163 9.49 9.35 19.84
CA ILE A 163 8.22 8.61 19.95
C ILE A 163 7.23 9.34 20.86
N ARG A 164 7.69 9.92 21.97
CA ARG A 164 6.83 10.70 22.87
C ARG A 164 6.26 11.96 22.22
N ASP A 165 7.02 12.60 21.33
CA ASP A 165 6.62 13.78 20.59
C ASP A 165 5.82 13.46 19.33
N PHE A 166 5.84 12.20 18.88
CA PHE A 166 5.19 11.80 17.67
C PHE A 166 3.66 11.73 17.82
N VAL A 167 2.97 12.47 16.98
CA VAL A 167 1.50 12.42 16.86
C VAL A 167 1.18 11.73 15.54
N PRO A 168 0.61 10.52 15.56
CA PRO A 168 0.23 9.83 14.34
C PRO A 168 -0.90 10.57 13.62
N PRO A 169 -0.97 10.52 12.28
CA PRO A 169 -2.11 11.06 11.54
C PRO A 169 -3.41 10.40 12.00
N ALA A 170 -4.45 11.21 12.23
CA ALA A 170 -5.73 10.75 12.74
C ALA A 170 -6.78 10.68 11.62
N TYR A 171 -6.70 9.62 10.81
CA TYR A 171 -7.68 9.28 9.76
C TYR A 171 -8.28 7.89 10.02
N PRO A 172 -8.93 7.65 11.17
CA PRO A 172 -9.31 6.30 11.59
C PRO A 172 -10.35 5.66 10.67
N TYR A 173 -11.29 6.41 10.13
CA TYR A 173 -12.34 5.89 9.25
C TYR A 173 -11.80 5.55 7.87
N GLU A 174 -10.93 6.39 7.31
CA GLU A 174 -10.28 6.16 6.02
C GLU A 174 -9.36 4.95 6.07
N ILE A 175 -8.55 4.82 7.13
CA ILE A 175 -7.65 3.68 7.34
C ILE A 175 -8.45 2.39 7.53
N GLU A 176 -9.53 2.43 8.33
CA GLU A 176 -10.37 1.24 8.54
C GLU A 176 -11.10 0.84 7.25
N LEU A 177 -11.61 1.80 6.47
CA LEU A 177 -12.19 1.52 5.17
C LEU A 177 -11.17 0.83 4.24
N GLN A 178 -9.94 1.34 4.14
CA GLN A 178 -8.88 0.71 3.34
C GLN A 178 -8.57 -0.70 3.82
N ASN A 179 -8.49 -0.93 5.14
CA ASN A 179 -8.25 -2.24 5.71
C ASN A 179 -9.37 -3.24 5.37
N LEU A 180 -10.63 -2.86 5.57
CA LEU A 180 -11.78 -3.74 5.31
C LEU A 180 -11.91 -4.07 3.81
N VAL A 181 -11.67 -3.09 2.96
CA VAL A 181 -11.66 -3.30 1.50
C VAL A 181 -10.52 -4.24 1.09
N ALA A 182 -9.30 -4.05 1.64
CA ALA A 182 -8.18 -4.94 1.40
C ALA A 182 -8.46 -6.38 1.85
N VAL A 183 -9.11 -6.56 3.01
CA VAL A 183 -9.55 -7.88 3.50
C VAL A 183 -10.57 -8.52 2.58
N LEU A 184 -11.57 -7.74 2.11
CA LEU A 184 -12.63 -8.25 1.25
C LEU A 184 -12.09 -8.74 -0.10
N GLU A 185 -11.12 -8.02 -0.66
CA GLU A 185 -10.52 -8.27 -1.97
C GLU A 185 -9.35 -9.27 -1.92
N CYS A 186 -8.75 -9.51 -0.76
CA CYS A 186 -7.57 -10.37 -0.61
C CYS A 186 -7.87 -11.81 -1.05
N THR A 187 -6.97 -12.39 -1.87
CA THR A 187 -7.06 -13.78 -2.34
C THR A 187 -6.29 -14.77 -1.46
N SER A 188 -5.44 -14.28 -0.52
CA SER A 188 -4.68 -15.12 0.40
C SER A 188 -5.15 -14.94 1.85
N ARG A 189 -5.63 -16.03 2.47
CA ARG A 189 -6.06 -16.01 3.88
C ARG A 189 -4.91 -15.76 4.85
N GLU A 190 -3.71 -16.18 4.51
CA GLU A 190 -2.52 -16.02 5.35
C GLU A 190 -2.10 -14.55 5.49
N MET A 191 -2.47 -13.72 4.51
CA MET A 191 -2.18 -12.29 4.53
C MET A 191 -3.24 -11.46 5.29
N VAL A 192 -4.35 -12.07 5.66
CA VAL A 192 -5.41 -11.37 6.41
C VAL A 192 -5.05 -11.33 7.89
N PRO A 193 -5.00 -10.13 8.52
CA PRO A 193 -4.73 -9.99 9.94
C PRO A 193 -5.67 -10.79 10.82
N ALA A 194 -5.17 -11.28 11.97
CA ALA A 194 -5.91 -12.17 12.86
C ALA A 194 -7.27 -11.58 13.31
N LYS A 195 -7.33 -10.27 13.50
CA LYS A 195 -8.56 -9.54 13.89
C LYS A 195 -9.68 -9.66 12.86
N TYR A 196 -9.36 -9.80 11.56
CA TYR A 196 -10.34 -9.88 10.46
C TYR A 196 -10.63 -11.32 9.98
N GLN A 197 -9.78 -12.30 10.31
CA GLN A 197 -9.90 -13.67 9.79
C GLN A 197 -11.25 -14.34 10.11
N LYS A 198 -11.91 -13.94 11.21
CA LYS A 198 -13.19 -14.48 11.67
C LYS A 198 -14.40 -13.66 11.23
N MET A 199 -14.20 -12.56 10.53
CA MET A 199 -15.31 -11.73 10.06
C MET A 199 -16.01 -12.38 8.87
N GLU A 200 -17.33 -12.45 8.92
CA GLU A 200 -18.12 -12.90 7.80
C GLU A 200 -18.15 -11.84 6.68
N ARG A 201 -18.15 -12.30 5.43
CA ARG A 201 -18.15 -11.39 4.25
C ARG A 201 -19.35 -10.43 4.24
N SER A 202 -20.51 -10.87 4.71
CA SER A 202 -21.70 -10.03 4.86
C SER A 202 -21.49 -8.88 5.83
N LYS A 203 -20.82 -9.15 6.95
CA LYS A 203 -20.48 -8.15 7.95
C LYS A 203 -19.43 -7.17 7.40
N LEU A 204 -18.37 -7.66 6.74
CA LEU A 204 -17.39 -6.83 6.07
C LEU A 204 -18.04 -5.86 5.09
N ALA A 205 -18.94 -6.36 4.23
CA ALA A 205 -19.63 -5.53 3.24
C ALA A 205 -20.51 -4.45 3.90
N ALA A 206 -21.18 -4.78 5.00
CA ALA A 206 -22.01 -3.83 5.73
C ALA A 206 -21.18 -2.71 6.38
N GLU A 207 -20.07 -3.06 7.04
CA GLU A 207 -19.16 -2.10 7.65
C GLU A 207 -18.48 -1.17 6.62
N ILE A 208 -18.08 -1.73 5.47
CA ILE A 208 -17.55 -0.93 4.35
C ILE A 208 -18.59 0.09 3.88
N GLN A 209 -19.86 -0.33 3.73
CA GLN A 209 -20.91 0.56 3.29
C GLN A 209 -21.21 1.67 4.31
N GLU A 210 -21.17 1.36 5.59
CA GLU A 210 -21.33 2.34 6.67
C GLU A 210 -20.19 3.37 6.66
N LEU A 211 -18.95 2.91 6.54
CA LEU A 211 -17.79 3.80 6.47
C LEU A 211 -17.82 4.70 5.23
N LYS A 212 -18.20 4.15 4.06
CA LYS A 212 -18.38 4.97 2.84
C LYS A 212 -19.42 6.07 3.05
N GLN A 213 -20.56 5.78 3.70
CA GLN A 213 -21.57 6.79 4.02
C GLN A 213 -21.04 7.86 4.97
N LEU A 214 -20.31 7.48 6.02
CA LEU A 214 -19.70 8.41 6.96
C LEU A 214 -18.68 9.34 6.28
N LEU A 215 -17.95 8.83 5.31
CA LEU A 215 -16.95 9.59 4.53
C LEU A 215 -17.57 10.38 3.36
N GLY A 216 -18.89 10.25 3.12
CA GLY A 216 -19.57 10.90 2.00
C GLY A 216 -19.23 10.30 0.63
N GLU A 217 -18.72 9.07 0.61
CA GLU A 217 -18.44 8.30 -0.61
C GLU A 217 -19.68 7.55 -1.09
N LYS A 218 -19.79 7.35 -2.41
CA LYS A 218 -20.91 6.62 -3.03
C LYS A 218 -20.61 5.12 -3.13
#